data_ce6cd052c8ff6093073c8d50dbc86f0c
#
_entry.id   ce6cd052c8ff6093073c8d50dbc86f0c
#
_cell.length_a   1.000
_cell.length_b   1.000
_cell.length_c   1.000
_cell.angle_alpha   90.00
_cell.angle_beta   90.00
_cell.angle_gamma   90.00
#
_symmetry.space_group_name_H-M   'P 1'
#
loop_
_entity.id
_entity.type
_entity.pdbx_description
1 polymer ?
#
loop_
_entity_poly.entity_id
_entity_poly.type
_entity_poly.pdbx_seq_one_letter_code
_entity_poly.pdbx_strand_id
1 'polypeptide(L)'
;MPRYLPQSIAILRQGYDRRQFVGDLMAGVTVGVIALPLAMAFGIASIPEGVAKAAGVSPPAMGLYTAVVAGFLVSALGGSRVQIGGPTGAFIVIVYGIAQQYGYAGLATATLMAGFILLLLGICRFGAVIKFIPYPVVTGFTSGIAVIIFSSQIKDFLGLEMGAVPADFVDKWKAYFQHLGSWNLPTAAVGLGGLATIVLLRRFEPRIPGAIVAVVASSCIVYLLKLDVQTIGTRFGGIPSRLPVPSLPPVSLELARELLPAAFTIAMLAAIESLLSAVVADGMIGGRHKADCELVAQGFANIGAVFFGGIPATGAIALTTANVKSGGKTPVAGMIHAVTLLLFMAVLSPLASAIPLATLAAVLMMVAWNMSEIDHFRSILRAPRSDAGVLLMTFGLTVFTDLTVAVGVGIVAAALLFMKQMADVSNISTITREFADDDALAELKDPNAINRRDVPAGVEVYEIAGPFFFGVADRIKDVLHRLERPPKVFILRMRKVSVIDASGIHALEEFHQKCQRDGTRLLLSGVHAQPLVAFTRCGFTDVIGSQNMFGNLDDALNEARAQLGLPSERAPASAVPEVARDRAGR
;
A
#
# COMPACT_ATOMS: atom_id res chain seq x y z
N MET A 1 -17.11 -15.52 -12.70
CA MET A 1 -18.00 -14.41 -12.29
C MET A 1 -17.52 -13.11 -12.91
N PRO A 2 -18.40 -12.21 -13.36
CA PRO A 2 -17.99 -10.91 -13.93
C PRO A 2 -17.12 -10.14 -12.94
N ARG A 3 -16.06 -9.53 -13.42
CA ARG A 3 -15.00 -8.87 -12.64
C ARG A 3 -15.52 -7.70 -11.77
N TYR A 4 -16.51 -6.98 -12.27
CA TYR A 4 -17.12 -5.82 -11.62
C TYR A 4 -18.44 -6.14 -10.90
N LEU A 5 -18.82 -7.42 -10.75
CA LEU A 5 -20.00 -7.77 -9.99
C LEU A 5 -19.72 -7.60 -8.50
N PRO A 6 -20.45 -6.72 -7.78
CA PRO A 6 -20.31 -6.54 -6.34
C PRO A 6 -20.48 -7.85 -5.58
N GLN A 7 -19.74 -8.01 -4.47
CA GLN A 7 -19.85 -9.23 -3.64
C GLN A 7 -21.24 -9.37 -2.99
N SER A 8 -21.90 -8.27 -2.68
CA SER A 8 -23.28 -8.25 -2.20
C SER A 8 -24.23 -9.00 -3.15
N ILE A 9 -24.20 -8.65 -4.45
CA ILE A 9 -25.02 -9.30 -5.48
C ILE A 9 -24.60 -10.75 -5.69
N ALA A 10 -23.27 -11.02 -5.67
CA ALA A 10 -22.76 -12.37 -5.87
C ALA A 10 -23.22 -13.32 -4.76
N ILE A 11 -23.24 -12.89 -3.50
CA ILE A 11 -23.65 -13.69 -2.34
C ILE A 11 -25.16 -13.90 -2.34
N LEU A 12 -25.95 -12.83 -2.62
CA LEU A 12 -27.40 -12.98 -2.70
C LEU A 12 -27.83 -13.98 -3.79
N ARG A 13 -27.11 -14.04 -4.92
CA ARG A 13 -27.36 -15.03 -5.98
C ARG A 13 -26.92 -16.46 -5.62
N GLN A 14 -25.97 -16.64 -4.70
CA GLN A 14 -25.50 -17.94 -4.24
C GLN A 14 -26.41 -18.57 -3.16
N GLY A 15 -27.35 -17.78 -2.64
CA GLY A 15 -28.22 -18.14 -1.52
C GLY A 15 -27.69 -17.58 -0.19
N TYR A 16 -28.54 -16.81 0.47
CA TYR A 16 -28.23 -16.15 1.74
C TYR A 16 -29.08 -16.74 2.85
N ASP A 17 -28.44 -17.44 3.80
CA ASP A 17 -29.11 -18.20 4.83
C ASP A 17 -29.42 -17.34 6.08
N ARG A 18 -30.47 -17.73 6.82
CA ARG A 18 -30.87 -17.08 8.08
C ARG A 18 -29.75 -17.07 9.13
N ARG A 19 -28.92 -18.11 9.18
CA ARG A 19 -27.76 -18.17 10.10
C ARG A 19 -26.71 -17.11 9.73
N GLN A 20 -26.47 -16.94 8.45
CA GLN A 20 -25.56 -15.88 7.94
C GLN A 20 -26.11 -14.51 8.30
N PHE A 21 -27.42 -14.28 8.09
CA PHE A 21 -28.07 -13.03 8.46
C PHE A 21 -27.93 -12.69 9.95
N VAL A 22 -28.16 -13.63 10.84
CA VAL A 22 -28.02 -13.39 12.28
C VAL A 22 -26.55 -13.10 12.65
N GLY A 23 -25.59 -13.80 12.06
CA GLY A 23 -24.17 -13.53 12.25
C GLY A 23 -23.78 -12.13 11.76
N ASP A 24 -24.21 -11.75 10.56
CA ASP A 24 -23.96 -10.44 9.98
C ASP A 24 -24.67 -9.32 10.74
N LEU A 25 -25.88 -9.57 11.27
CA LEU A 25 -26.61 -8.63 12.11
C LEU A 25 -25.84 -8.33 13.42
N MET A 26 -25.40 -9.36 14.11
CA MET A 26 -24.63 -9.21 15.35
C MET A 26 -23.29 -8.50 15.08
N ALA A 27 -22.60 -8.89 14.03
CA ALA A 27 -21.34 -8.27 13.65
C ALA A 27 -21.54 -6.80 13.24
N GLY A 28 -22.53 -6.52 12.39
CA GLY A 28 -22.82 -5.15 11.92
C GLY A 28 -23.20 -4.21 13.06
N VAL A 29 -24.04 -4.65 14.00
CA VAL A 29 -24.38 -3.86 15.20
C VAL A 29 -23.14 -3.63 16.05
N THR A 30 -22.34 -4.68 16.32
CA THR A 30 -21.12 -4.55 17.13
C THR A 30 -20.14 -3.57 16.51
N VAL A 31 -19.92 -3.66 15.19
CA VAL A 31 -19.03 -2.74 14.48
C VAL A 31 -19.59 -1.31 14.46
N GLY A 32 -20.93 -1.15 14.31
CA GLY A 32 -21.59 0.16 14.39
C GLY A 32 -21.36 0.84 15.74
N VAL A 33 -21.48 0.06 16.81
CA VAL A 33 -21.20 0.53 18.17
C VAL A 33 -19.72 0.98 18.31
N ILE A 34 -18.76 0.22 17.80
CA ILE A 34 -17.31 0.55 17.85
C ILE A 34 -17.00 1.76 16.98
N ALA A 35 -17.63 1.86 15.81
CA ALA A 35 -17.36 2.92 14.84
C ALA A 35 -17.89 4.30 15.25
N LEU A 36 -18.91 4.35 16.10
CA LEU A 36 -19.55 5.59 16.50
C LEU A 36 -18.55 6.64 17.08
N PRO A 37 -17.82 6.34 18.17
CA PRO A 37 -16.86 7.30 18.71
C PRO A 37 -15.69 7.57 17.75
N LEU A 38 -15.27 6.58 16.98
CA LEU A 38 -14.18 6.71 16.01
C LEU A 38 -14.55 7.67 14.87
N ALA A 39 -15.74 7.53 14.29
CA ALA A 39 -16.19 8.40 13.22
C ALA A 39 -16.29 9.86 13.66
N MET A 40 -16.83 10.11 14.86
CA MET A 40 -16.89 11.46 15.44
C MET A 40 -15.49 12.02 15.68
N ALA A 41 -14.60 11.24 16.29
CA ALA A 41 -13.25 11.65 16.59
C ALA A 41 -12.44 11.97 15.31
N PHE A 42 -12.58 11.16 14.25
CA PHE A 42 -11.96 11.45 12.96
C PHE A 42 -12.49 12.73 12.33
N GLY A 43 -13.78 12.98 12.39
CA GLY A 43 -14.38 14.23 11.93
C GLY A 43 -13.80 15.45 12.66
N ILE A 44 -13.75 15.41 14.00
CA ILE A 44 -13.21 16.48 14.85
C ILE A 44 -11.72 16.73 14.55
N ALA A 45 -10.93 15.67 14.43
CA ALA A 45 -9.50 15.80 14.17
C ALA A 45 -9.17 16.26 12.74
N SER A 46 -10.08 16.04 11.79
CA SER A 46 -9.88 16.35 10.36
C SER A 46 -10.29 17.77 9.97
N ILE A 47 -11.22 18.41 10.69
CA ILE A 47 -11.77 19.71 10.31
C ILE A 47 -11.38 20.78 11.32
N PRO A 48 -10.60 21.81 10.91
CA PRO A 48 -10.28 22.94 11.78
C PRO A 48 -11.54 23.67 12.25
N GLU A 49 -11.56 24.09 13.51
CA GLU A 49 -12.74 24.72 14.13
C GLU A 49 -13.19 26.01 13.41
N GLY A 50 -12.22 26.82 12.95
CA GLY A 50 -12.52 28.02 12.15
C GLY A 50 -13.23 27.71 10.84
N VAL A 51 -12.81 26.64 10.15
CA VAL A 51 -13.44 26.17 8.90
C VAL A 51 -14.83 25.63 9.17
N ALA A 52 -14.99 24.86 10.25
CA ALA A 52 -16.30 24.33 10.65
C ALA A 52 -17.32 25.45 10.95
N LYS A 53 -16.90 26.47 11.70
CA LYS A 53 -17.73 27.64 11.99
C LYS A 53 -18.09 28.43 10.74
N ALA A 54 -17.12 28.69 9.86
CA ALA A 54 -17.34 29.43 8.62
C ALA A 54 -18.30 28.70 7.66
N ALA A 55 -18.21 27.38 7.61
CA ALA A 55 -19.06 26.54 6.76
C ALA A 55 -20.41 26.15 7.41
N GLY A 56 -20.62 26.47 8.68
CA GLY A 56 -21.83 26.07 9.42
C GLY A 56 -21.97 24.56 9.58
N VAL A 57 -20.86 23.81 9.61
CA VAL A 57 -20.84 22.35 9.69
C VAL A 57 -20.38 21.87 11.06
N SER A 58 -20.86 20.70 11.48
CA SER A 58 -20.45 20.04 12.71
C SER A 58 -19.42 18.94 12.39
N PRO A 59 -18.12 19.11 12.75
CA PRO A 59 -17.09 18.13 12.45
C PRO A 59 -17.41 16.70 12.89
N PRO A 60 -17.91 16.45 14.12
CA PRO A 60 -18.30 15.10 14.51
C PRO A 60 -19.42 14.51 13.65
N ALA A 61 -20.36 15.35 13.17
CA ALA A 61 -21.43 14.92 12.27
C ALA A 61 -20.89 14.52 10.88
N MET A 62 -19.92 15.27 10.35
CA MET A 62 -19.29 14.96 9.06
C MET A 62 -18.64 13.59 9.06
N GLY A 63 -17.94 13.22 10.14
CA GLY A 63 -17.39 11.88 10.31
C GLY A 63 -18.46 10.80 10.33
N LEU A 64 -19.60 11.05 11.01
CA LEU A 64 -20.74 10.12 11.03
C LEU A 64 -21.42 10.01 9.66
N TYR A 65 -21.63 11.13 8.95
CA TYR A 65 -22.19 11.10 7.60
C TYR A 65 -21.34 10.25 6.66
N THR A 66 -20.02 10.40 6.75
CA THR A 66 -19.08 9.57 5.98
C THR A 66 -19.20 8.10 6.35
N ALA A 67 -19.23 7.77 7.64
CA ALA A 67 -19.34 6.39 8.10
C ALA A 67 -20.64 5.72 7.66
N VAL A 68 -21.75 6.46 7.66
CA VAL A 68 -23.06 5.99 7.19
C VAL A 68 -23.06 5.81 5.67
N VAL A 69 -22.79 6.89 4.92
CA VAL A 69 -22.97 6.88 3.46
C VAL A 69 -21.87 6.06 2.77
N ALA A 70 -20.61 6.36 3.05
CA ALA A 70 -19.51 5.63 2.44
C ALA A 70 -19.42 4.20 2.96
N GLY A 71 -19.66 3.95 4.24
CA GLY A 71 -19.71 2.61 4.81
C GLY A 71 -20.76 1.73 4.15
N PHE A 72 -21.96 2.28 3.88
CA PHE A 72 -23.00 1.58 3.14
C PHE A 72 -22.59 1.30 1.69
N LEU A 73 -22.09 2.31 0.97
CA LEU A 73 -21.73 2.18 -0.45
C LEU A 73 -20.55 1.23 -0.67
N VAL A 74 -19.52 1.28 0.17
CA VAL A 74 -18.39 0.33 0.12
C VAL A 74 -18.89 -1.10 0.30
N SER A 75 -19.74 -1.35 1.28
CA SER A 75 -20.27 -2.68 1.54
C SER A 75 -21.25 -3.15 0.44
N ALA A 76 -22.07 -2.26 -0.08
CA ALA A 76 -23.06 -2.60 -1.10
C ALA A 76 -22.43 -2.85 -2.48
N LEU A 77 -21.43 -2.06 -2.88
CA LEU A 77 -20.82 -2.07 -4.21
C LEU A 77 -19.43 -2.73 -4.24
N GLY A 78 -18.85 -3.06 -3.07
CA GLY A 78 -17.48 -3.50 -2.92
C GLY A 78 -17.15 -4.86 -3.50
N GLY A 79 -15.85 -5.07 -3.73
CA GLY A 79 -15.25 -6.30 -4.18
C GLY A 79 -14.85 -7.26 -3.05
N SER A 80 -14.87 -6.80 -1.79
CA SER A 80 -14.59 -7.59 -0.59
C SER A 80 -15.88 -8.12 0.04
N ARG A 81 -15.78 -9.26 0.71
CA ARG A 81 -16.93 -9.87 1.40
C ARG A 81 -17.26 -9.23 2.75
N VAL A 82 -16.27 -8.68 3.42
CA VAL A 82 -16.39 -8.30 4.84
C VAL A 82 -15.82 -6.91 5.14
N GLN A 83 -15.40 -6.17 4.12
CA GLN A 83 -14.82 -4.85 4.30
C GLN A 83 -15.83 -3.84 4.82
N ILE A 84 -15.39 -3.06 5.80
CA ILE A 84 -16.10 -1.91 6.35
C ILE A 84 -15.42 -0.65 5.84
N GLY A 85 -16.19 0.22 5.19
CA GLY A 85 -15.72 1.54 4.76
C GLY A 85 -16.11 2.63 5.75
N GLY A 86 -15.39 3.76 5.68
CA GLY A 86 -15.68 4.93 6.51
C GLY A 86 -14.52 5.90 6.59
N PRO A 87 -14.60 6.94 7.44
CA PRO A 87 -13.46 7.81 7.70
C PRO A 87 -12.38 7.04 8.46
N THR A 88 -11.12 7.32 8.16
CA THR A 88 -9.96 6.68 8.82
C THR A 88 -8.98 7.71 9.33
N GLY A 89 -8.12 7.28 10.27
CA GLY A 89 -7.07 8.12 10.83
C GLY A 89 -6.08 8.62 9.77
N ALA A 90 -5.83 7.84 8.73
CA ALA A 90 -4.87 8.19 7.69
C ALA A 90 -5.26 9.46 6.93
N PHE A 91 -6.56 9.76 6.83
CA PHE A 91 -7.02 10.98 6.17
C PHE A 91 -6.92 12.24 7.03
N ILE A 92 -6.77 12.14 8.36
CA ILE A 92 -6.82 13.30 9.26
C ILE A 92 -5.87 14.40 8.78
N VAL A 93 -4.62 14.05 8.47
CA VAL A 93 -3.57 15.02 8.15
C VAL A 93 -3.86 15.74 6.82
N ILE A 94 -4.18 14.98 5.78
CA ILE A 94 -4.43 15.56 4.46
C ILE A 94 -5.73 16.36 4.43
N VAL A 95 -6.78 15.85 5.08
CA VAL A 95 -8.07 16.53 5.19
C VAL A 95 -7.93 17.83 5.97
N TYR A 96 -7.20 17.80 7.09
CA TYR A 96 -6.93 18.99 7.89
C TYR A 96 -6.19 20.06 7.09
N GLY A 97 -5.12 19.69 6.37
CA GLY A 97 -4.34 20.60 5.54
C GLY A 97 -5.17 21.24 4.42
N ILE A 98 -5.93 20.44 3.67
CA ILE A 98 -6.80 20.94 2.59
C ILE A 98 -7.91 21.84 3.17
N ALA A 99 -8.55 21.41 4.25
CA ALA A 99 -9.62 22.20 4.87
C ALA A 99 -9.10 23.53 5.42
N GLN A 100 -7.89 23.55 5.99
CA GLN A 100 -7.29 24.77 6.51
C GLN A 100 -6.93 25.77 5.39
N GLN A 101 -6.43 25.28 4.26
CA GLN A 101 -5.98 26.12 3.16
C GLN A 101 -7.12 26.56 2.25
N TYR A 102 -8.06 25.67 1.93
CA TYR A 102 -9.11 25.86 0.92
C TYR A 102 -10.54 25.83 1.48
N GLY A 103 -10.68 25.71 2.80
CA GLY A 103 -11.98 25.58 3.43
C GLY A 103 -12.67 24.24 3.12
N TYR A 104 -13.93 24.14 3.56
CA TYR A 104 -14.72 22.91 3.32
C TYR A 104 -15.07 22.70 1.83
N ALA A 105 -15.34 23.77 1.08
CA ALA A 105 -15.62 23.68 -0.35
C ALA A 105 -14.44 23.09 -1.14
N GLY A 106 -13.20 23.48 -0.80
CA GLY A 106 -12.00 22.90 -1.38
C GLY A 106 -11.84 21.43 -1.05
N LEU A 107 -12.07 21.05 0.21
CA LEU A 107 -12.02 19.64 0.63
C LEU A 107 -13.08 18.80 -0.11
N ALA A 108 -14.30 19.29 -0.21
CA ALA A 108 -15.39 18.60 -0.91
C ALA A 108 -15.06 18.42 -2.41
N THR A 109 -14.50 19.46 -3.04
CA THR A 109 -14.04 19.39 -4.44
C THR A 109 -12.92 18.37 -4.61
N ALA A 110 -11.89 18.40 -3.77
CA ALA A 110 -10.78 17.44 -3.82
C ALA A 110 -11.27 15.99 -3.62
N THR A 111 -12.20 15.77 -2.67
CA THR A 111 -12.80 14.45 -2.40
C THR A 111 -13.64 13.95 -3.57
N LEU A 112 -14.42 14.83 -4.18
CA LEU A 112 -15.21 14.50 -5.37
C LEU A 112 -14.31 14.08 -6.53
N MET A 113 -13.25 14.85 -6.80
CA MET A 113 -12.25 14.53 -7.82
C MET A 113 -11.54 13.20 -7.50
N ALA A 114 -11.18 12.97 -6.25
CA ALA A 114 -10.58 11.71 -5.82
C ALA A 114 -11.51 10.53 -6.08
N GLY A 115 -12.82 10.69 -5.85
CA GLY A 115 -13.83 9.70 -6.19
C GLY A 115 -13.83 9.35 -7.69
N PHE A 116 -13.76 10.35 -8.57
CA PHE A 116 -13.64 10.11 -10.02
C PHE A 116 -12.32 9.45 -10.41
N ILE A 117 -11.20 9.83 -9.79
CA ILE A 117 -9.90 9.19 -10.01
C ILE A 117 -9.97 7.71 -9.61
N LEU A 118 -10.57 7.37 -8.46
CA LEU A 118 -10.75 5.99 -8.01
C LEU A 118 -11.62 5.17 -8.97
N LEU A 119 -12.71 5.76 -9.50
CA LEU A 119 -13.52 5.12 -10.54
C LEU A 119 -12.67 4.80 -11.77
N LEU A 120 -11.89 5.78 -12.24
CA LEU A 120 -11.00 5.61 -13.40
C LEU A 120 -9.96 4.50 -13.14
N LEU A 121 -9.30 4.52 -11.97
CA LEU A 121 -8.34 3.49 -11.59
C LEU A 121 -8.98 2.08 -11.58
N GLY A 122 -10.19 1.95 -11.03
CA GLY A 122 -10.91 0.69 -11.02
C GLY A 122 -11.29 0.21 -12.44
N ILE A 123 -11.82 1.10 -13.28
CA ILE A 123 -12.20 0.79 -14.68
C ILE A 123 -10.97 0.44 -15.52
N CYS A 124 -9.87 1.18 -15.38
CA CYS A 124 -8.59 0.94 -16.06
C CYS A 124 -7.81 -0.26 -15.51
N ARG A 125 -8.35 -0.99 -14.50
CA ARG A 125 -7.76 -2.21 -13.94
C ARG A 125 -6.45 -1.99 -13.17
N PHE A 126 -6.31 -0.85 -12.53
CA PHE A 126 -5.14 -0.53 -11.71
C PHE A 126 -5.14 -1.20 -10.33
N GLY A 127 -6.19 -1.91 -9.94
CA GLY A 127 -6.24 -2.64 -8.67
C GLY A 127 -5.11 -3.66 -8.48
N ALA A 128 -4.56 -4.19 -9.57
CA ALA A 128 -3.38 -5.06 -9.50
C ALA A 128 -2.07 -4.27 -9.30
N VAL A 129 -1.99 -3.02 -9.78
CA VAL A 129 -0.77 -2.20 -9.76
C VAL A 129 -0.48 -1.68 -8.35
N ILE A 130 -1.52 -1.36 -7.58
CA ILE A 130 -1.40 -0.85 -6.21
C ILE A 130 -0.71 -1.87 -5.27
N LYS A 131 -0.77 -3.17 -5.60
CA LYS A 131 -0.02 -4.23 -4.87
C LYS A 131 1.49 -4.09 -4.95
N PHE A 132 2.00 -3.30 -5.89
CA PHE A 132 3.44 -3.07 -6.07
C PHE A 132 3.98 -1.91 -5.23
N ILE A 133 3.15 -1.27 -4.40
CA ILE A 133 3.65 -0.26 -3.48
C ILE A 133 4.47 -0.96 -2.39
N PRO A 134 5.75 -0.59 -2.23
CA PRO A 134 6.65 -1.29 -1.33
C PRO A 134 6.23 -1.13 0.13
N TYR A 135 6.30 -2.22 0.88
CA TYR A 135 5.94 -2.28 2.29
C TYR A 135 6.64 -1.24 3.17
N PRO A 136 7.96 -0.93 3.00
CA PRO A 136 8.63 0.12 3.76
C PRO A 136 8.04 1.51 3.56
N VAL A 137 7.51 1.84 2.37
CA VAL A 137 6.83 3.11 2.10
C VAL A 137 5.55 3.20 2.91
N VAL A 138 4.72 2.14 2.87
CA VAL A 138 3.45 2.10 3.59
C VAL A 138 3.68 2.21 5.09
N THR A 139 4.60 1.41 5.65
CA THR A 139 4.89 1.43 7.09
C THR A 139 5.49 2.76 7.55
N GLY A 140 6.41 3.35 6.77
CA GLY A 140 6.97 4.67 7.07
C GLY A 140 5.92 5.76 7.12
N PHE A 141 5.05 5.76 6.14
CA PHE A 141 3.94 6.67 6.01
C PHE A 141 2.90 6.51 7.13
N THR A 142 2.40 5.30 7.41
CA THR A 142 1.41 5.07 8.47
C THR A 142 1.95 5.39 9.85
N SER A 143 3.22 5.05 10.12
CA SER A 143 3.89 5.43 11.38
C SER A 143 4.06 6.94 11.52
N GLY A 144 4.39 7.66 10.42
CA GLY A 144 4.47 9.12 10.41
C GLY A 144 3.13 9.77 10.72
N ILE A 145 2.05 9.31 10.08
CA ILE A 145 0.69 9.75 10.38
C ILE A 145 0.33 9.50 11.83
N ALA A 146 0.68 8.32 12.38
CA ALA A 146 0.41 8.00 13.77
C ALA A 146 1.03 9.02 14.73
N VAL A 147 2.27 9.45 14.48
CA VAL A 147 2.95 10.50 15.28
C VAL A 147 2.21 11.84 15.16
N ILE A 148 1.75 12.22 13.97
CA ILE A 148 1.01 13.47 13.78
C ILE A 148 -0.34 13.43 14.47
N ILE A 149 -1.09 12.31 14.34
CA ILE A 149 -2.40 12.15 15.03
C ILE A 149 -2.21 12.22 16.52
N PHE A 150 -1.27 11.47 17.07
CA PHE A 150 -0.98 11.50 18.51
C PHE A 150 -0.68 12.92 18.98
N SER A 151 0.18 13.63 18.27
CA SER A 151 0.56 15.00 18.57
C SER A 151 -0.64 15.96 18.50
N SER A 152 -1.56 15.77 17.58
CA SER A 152 -2.74 16.64 17.43
C SER A 152 -3.75 16.52 18.58
N GLN A 153 -3.69 15.42 19.36
CA GLN A 153 -4.63 15.17 20.45
C GLN A 153 -4.22 15.82 21.79
N ILE A 154 -3.00 16.33 21.90
CA ILE A 154 -2.45 16.85 23.17
C ILE A 154 -3.28 18.00 23.73
N LYS A 155 -3.76 18.92 22.86
CA LYS A 155 -4.61 20.04 23.28
C LYS A 155 -5.87 19.57 23.99
N ASP A 156 -6.64 18.70 23.34
CA ASP A 156 -7.94 18.26 23.86
C ASP A 156 -7.78 17.25 25.00
N PHE A 157 -6.69 16.48 25.02
CA PHE A 157 -6.38 15.52 26.08
C PHE A 157 -6.00 16.19 27.40
N LEU A 158 -5.20 17.26 27.35
CA LEU A 158 -4.76 18.02 28.52
C LEU A 158 -5.67 19.22 28.84
N GLY A 159 -6.59 19.56 27.92
CA GLY A 159 -7.44 20.74 28.06
C GLY A 159 -6.67 22.05 28.00
N LEU A 160 -5.69 22.17 27.08
CA LEU A 160 -4.87 23.36 26.93
C LEU A 160 -5.70 24.55 26.42
N GLU A 161 -5.62 25.67 27.13
CA GLU A 161 -6.22 26.92 26.67
C GLU A 161 -5.30 27.60 25.64
N MET A 162 -5.54 27.31 24.40
CA MET A 162 -4.79 27.85 23.27
C MET A 162 -5.71 28.05 22.07
N GLY A 163 -5.34 28.94 21.15
CA GLY A 163 -6.05 29.19 19.90
C GLY A 163 -6.05 27.99 18.95
N ALA A 164 -6.09 28.28 17.66
CA ALA A 164 -5.98 27.24 16.64
C ALA A 164 -4.63 26.52 16.73
N VAL A 165 -4.62 25.18 16.62
CA VAL A 165 -3.40 24.39 16.63
C VAL A 165 -2.70 24.57 15.27
N PRO A 166 -1.38 24.92 15.24
CA PRO A 166 -0.64 25.02 14.00
C PRO A 166 -0.64 23.70 13.21
N ALA A 167 -0.64 23.78 11.87
CA ALA A 167 -0.59 22.60 11.03
C ALA A 167 0.82 21.96 11.04
N ASP A 168 1.85 22.78 11.01
CA ASP A 168 3.25 22.34 11.01
C ASP A 168 3.58 21.61 12.32
N PHE A 169 4.29 20.49 12.22
CA PHE A 169 4.61 19.62 13.35
C PHE A 169 5.48 20.32 14.40
N VAL A 170 6.51 21.05 13.96
CA VAL A 170 7.44 21.73 14.87
C VAL A 170 6.76 22.90 15.59
N ASP A 171 6.01 23.72 14.85
CA ASP A 171 5.30 24.87 15.41
C ASP A 171 4.16 24.44 16.33
N LYS A 172 3.53 23.30 16.05
CA LYS A 172 2.56 22.64 16.92
C LYS A 172 3.16 22.34 18.31
N TRP A 173 4.32 21.68 18.33
CA TRP A 173 4.99 21.35 19.57
C TRP A 173 5.49 22.59 20.33
N LYS A 174 6.02 23.62 19.62
CA LYS A 174 6.36 24.92 20.25
C LYS A 174 5.14 25.55 20.90
N ALA A 175 3.99 25.57 20.22
CA ALA A 175 2.75 26.11 20.76
C ALA A 175 2.29 25.34 22.01
N TYR A 176 2.41 24.01 22.04
CA TYR A 176 2.08 23.21 23.22
C TYR A 176 2.99 23.55 24.42
N PHE A 177 4.30 23.65 24.20
CA PHE A 177 5.22 24.02 25.28
C PHE A 177 4.94 25.42 25.83
N GLN A 178 4.57 26.38 24.97
CA GLN A 178 4.22 27.74 25.39
C GLN A 178 2.94 27.78 26.26
N HIS A 179 1.97 26.90 26.00
CA HIS A 179 0.69 26.87 26.70
C HIS A 179 0.59 25.72 27.71
N LEU A 180 1.69 25.02 28.00
CA LEU A 180 1.67 23.90 28.93
C LEU A 180 1.17 24.25 30.33
N GLY A 181 1.39 25.52 30.77
CA GLY A 181 0.90 26.00 32.05
C GLY A 181 -0.61 26.18 32.15
N SER A 182 -1.36 26.13 31.03
CA SER A 182 -2.82 26.32 31.00
C SER A 182 -3.61 24.99 31.04
N TRP A 183 -2.96 23.86 31.38
CA TRP A 183 -3.62 22.57 31.44
C TRP A 183 -4.76 22.52 32.46
N ASN A 184 -5.83 21.80 32.10
CA ASN A 184 -7.00 21.66 32.97
C ASN A 184 -6.99 20.26 33.62
N LEU A 185 -6.89 20.24 34.98
CA LEU A 185 -6.79 18.98 35.74
C LEU A 185 -8.00 18.04 35.54
N PRO A 186 -9.26 18.50 35.66
CA PRO A 186 -10.44 17.68 35.36
C PRO A 186 -10.40 17.06 33.95
N THR A 187 -10.04 17.84 32.93
CA THR A 187 -9.95 17.39 31.55
C THR A 187 -8.87 16.32 31.39
N ALA A 188 -7.67 16.56 31.92
CA ALA A 188 -6.57 15.58 31.87
C ALA A 188 -6.91 14.30 32.64
N ALA A 189 -7.59 14.40 33.79
CA ALA A 189 -8.04 13.22 34.54
C ALA A 189 -9.06 12.39 33.78
N VAL A 190 -10.01 13.02 33.08
CA VAL A 190 -10.98 12.33 32.19
C VAL A 190 -10.25 11.68 31.01
N GLY A 191 -9.29 12.36 30.37
CA GLY A 191 -8.47 11.82 29.30
C GLY A 191 -7.67 10.60 29.73
N LEU A 192 -6.94 10.71 30.85
CA LEU A 192 -6.15 9.61 31.43
C LEU A 192 -7.04 8.45 31.87
N GLY A 193 -8.17 8.70 32.51
CA GLY A 193 -9.15 7.70 32.90
C GLY A 193 -9.71 6.95 31.68
N GLY A 194 -10.04 7.68 30.62
CA GLY A 194 -10.48 7.10 29.35
C GLY A 194 -9.41 6.21 28.72
N LEU A 195 -8.17 6.70 28.64
CA LEU A 195 -7.04 5.93 28.11
C LEU A 195 -6.76 4.68 28.94
N ALA A 196 -6.74 4.81 30.27
CA ALA A 196 -6.56 3.70 31.18
C ALA A 196 -7.65 2.63 31.00
N THR A 197 -8.92 3.05 30.89
CA THR A 197 -10.05 2.16 30.63
C THR A 197 -9.86 1.36 29.35
N ILE A 198 -9.45 2.02 28.25
CA ILE A 198 -9.21 1.36 26.96
C ILE A 198 -8.07 0.34 27.07
N VAL A 199 -6.95 0.72 27.70
CA VAL A 199 -5.77 -0.14 27.84
C VAL A 199 -6.06 -1.34 28.75
N LEU A 200 -6.72 -1.12 29.89
CA LEU A 200 -7.06 -2.18 30.83
C LEU A 200 -8.04 -3.19 30.24
N LEU A 201 -9.11 -2.73 29.59
CA LEU A 201 -10.07 -3.61 28.93
C LEU A 201 -9.43 -4.39 27.78
N ARG A 202 -8.56 -3.76 27.01
CA ARG A 202 -7.79 -4.47 25.95
C ARG A 202 -6.93 -5.59 26.52
N ARG A 203 -6.38 -5.42 27.71
CA ARG A 203 -5.48 -6.39 28.37
C ARG A 203 -6.23 -7.52 29.06
N PHE A 204 -7.31 -7.20 29.79
CA PHE A 204 -8.01 -8.15 30.65
C PHE A 204 -9.27 -8.74 30.02
N GLU A 205 -10.02 -7.93 29.25
CA GLU A 205 -11.27 -8.34 28.60
C GLU A 205 -11.34 -7.85 27.15
N PRO A 206 -10.54 -8.42 26.23
CA PRO A 206 -10.47 -7.97 24.84
C PRO A 206 -11.78 -8.14 24.04
N ARG A 207 -12.78 -8.83 24.63
CA ARG A 207 -14.11 -8.97 24.03
C ARG A 207 -14.96 -7.71 24.16
N ILE A 208 -14.67 -6.86 25.14
CA ILE A 208 -15.41 -5.64 25.40
C ILE A 208 -14.74 -4.49 24.63
N PRO A 209 -15.48 -3.73 23.78
CA PRO A 209 -14.90 -2.61 23.05
C PRO A 209 -14.60 -1.45 24.01
N GLY A 210 -13.34 -1.36 24.46
CA GLY A 210 -12.90 -0.44 25.49
C GLY A 210 -13.17 1.05 25.18
N ALA A 211 -13.14 1.45 23.90
CA ALA A 211 -13.43 2.81 23.48
C ALA A 211 -14.85 3.26 23.88
N ILE A 212 -15.85 2.38 23.72
CA ILE A 212 -17.24 2.70 24.08
C ILE A 212 -17.43 2.75 25.58
N VAL A 213 -16.85 1.78 26.29
CA VAL A 213 -16.91 1.80 27.76
C VAL A 213 -16.27 3.09 28.31
N ALA A 214 -15.12 3.50 27.76
CA ALA A 214 -14.48 4.77 28.12
C ALA A 214 -15.39 5.98 27.84
N VAL A 215 -16.02 6.02 26.66
CA VAL A 215 -16.95 7.11 26.30
C VAL A 215 -18.15 7.17 27.22
N VAL A 216 -18.83 6.02 27.44
CA VAL A 216 -20.03 5.99 28.30
C VAL A 216 -19.66 6.33 29.75
N ALA A 217 -18.62 5.69 30.30
CA ALA A 217 -18.20 5.93 31.68
C ALA A 217 -17.77 7.38 31.92
N SER A 218 -16.95 7.94 31.02
CA SER A 218 -16.51 9.34 31.15
C SER A 218 -17.67 10.33 30.99
N SER A 219 -18.60 10.09 30.05
CA SER A 219 -19.79 10.94 29.90
C SER A 219 -20.66 10.91 31.17
N CYS A 220 -20.89 9.74 31.77
CA CYS A 220 -21.61 9.60 33.02
C CYS A 220 -20.90 10.34 34.17
N ILE A 221 -19.57 10.16 34.30
CA ILE A 221 -18.78 10.83 35.34
C ILE A 221 -18.84 12.35 35.20
N VAL A 222 -18.61 12.86 33.98
CA VAL A 222 -18.66 14.32 33.73
C VAL A 222 -20.04 14.89 34.03
N TYR A 223 -21.11 14.17 33.63
CA TYR A 223 -22.49 14.60 33.87
C TYR A 223 -22.84 14.58 35.38
N LEU A 224 -22.53 13.49 36.09
CA LEU A 224 -22.88 13.33 37.51
C LEU A 224 -22.07 14.26 38.44
N LEU A 225 -20.77 14.41 38.14
CA LEU A 225 -19.89 15.27 38.97
C LEU A 225 -19.89 16.72 38.49
N LYS A 226 -20.62 17.07 37.43
CA LYS A 226 -20.69 18.39 36.82
C LYS A 226 -19.30 19.01 36.57
N LEU A 227 -18.38 18.17 36.05
CA LEU A 227 -17.01 18.62 35.80
C LEU A 227 -17.00 19.65 34.66
N ASP A 228 -16.17 20.68 34.84
CA ASP A 228 -15.94 21.68 33.80
C ASP A 228 -14.97 21.13 32.74
N VAL A 229 -15.52 20.33 31.84
CA VAL A 229 -14.81 19.67 30.73
C VAL A 229 -15.55 19.93 29.42
N GLN A 230 -14.80 20.27 28.40
CA GLN A 230 -15.40 20.47 27.06
C GLN A 230 -15.99 19.18 26.52
N THR A 231 -17.25 19.25 26.06
CA THR A 231 -18.00 18.16 25.43
C THR A 231 -18.29 18.49 23.98
N ILE A 232 -18.76 17.51 23.21
CA ILE A 232 -19.25 17.73 21.82
C ILE A 232 -20.35 18.81 21.81
N GLY A 233 -21.26 18.77 22.79
CA GLY A 233 -22.35 19.74 22.90
C GLY A 233 -21.87 21.16 23.17
N THR A 234 -20.92 21.33 24.10
CA THR A 234 -20.42 22.67 24.46
C THR A 234 -19.59 23.32 23.36
N ARG A 235 -18.83 22.53 22.59
CA ARG A 235 -17.93 23.06 21.57
C ARG A 235 -18.56 23.14 20.18
N PHE A 236 -19.36 22.16 19.79
CA PHE A 236 -19.92 22.03 18.44
C PHE A 236 -21.45 22.16 18.36
N GLY A 237 -22.13 22.45 19.48
CA GLY A 237 -23.58 22.55 19.52
C GLY A 237 -24.33 21.23 19.44
N GLY A 238 -23.61 20.09 19.49
CA GLY A 238 -24.16 18.74 19.39
C GLY A 238 -24.05 18.11 18.00
N ILE A 239 -24.81 17.04 17.80
CA ILE A 239 -24.84 16.27 16.56
C ILE A 239 -26.26 16.32 15.99
N PRO A 240 -26.45 16.61 14.68
CA PRO A 240 -27.75 16.54 14.06
C PRO A 240 -28.31 15.11 14.09
N SER A 241 -29.62 14.98 14.30
CA SER A 241 -30.31 13.68 14.32
C SER A 241 -30.65 13.11 12.94
N ARG A 242 -30.33 13.84 11.86
CA ARG A 242 -30.66 13.46 10.48
C ARG A 242 -29.47 13.69 9.57
N LEU A 243 -29.40 12.91 8.48
CA LEU A 243 -28.49 13.20 7.37
C LEU A 243 -28.90 14.53 6.72
N PRO A 244 -27.95 15.34 6.27
CA PRO A 244 -28.25 16.54 5.51
C PRO A 244 -28.91 16.18 4.17
N VAL A 245 -29.62 17.15 3.60
CA VAL A 245 -30.14 17.00 2.24
C VAL A 245 -28.94 16.93 1.28
N PRO A 246 -28.93 15.96 0.35
CA PRO A 246 -27.83 15.87 -0.61
C PRO A 246 -27.65 17.17 -1.38
N SER A 247 -26.45 17.69 -1.39
CA SER A 247 -26.10 18.93 -2.09
C SER A 247 -24.77 18.77 -2.84
N LEU A 248 -24.68 19.41 -4.00
CA LEU A 248 -23.43 19.51 -4.74
C LEU A 248 -22.56 20.61 -4.12
N PRO A 249 -21.27 20.35 -3.86
CA PRO A 249 -20.36 21.40 -3.46
C PRO A 249 -20.16 22.38 -4.62
N PRO A 250 -19.89 23.67 -4.34
CA PRO A 250 -19.55 24.63 -5.38
C PRO A 250 -18.17 24.24 -5.97
N VAL A 251 -18.17 23.76 -7.21
CA VAL A 251 -16.95 23.38 -7.94
C VAL A 251 -16.63 24.48 -8.94
N SER A 252 -15.43 25.07 -8.85
CA SER A 252 -14.88 25.93 -9.89
C SER A 252 -13.74 25.23 -10.64
N LEU A 253 -13.57 25.51 -11.91
CA LEU A 253 -12.52 24.88 -12.73
C LEU A 253 -11.13 25.30 -12.28
N GLU A 254 -10.95 26.55 -11.81
CA GLU A 254 -9.69 27.04 -11.24
C GLU A 254 -9.32 26.25 -9.98
N LEU A 255 -10.25 26.15 -9.04
CA LEU A 255 -10.07 25.40 -7.80
C LEU A 255 -9.79 23.91 -8.06
N ALA A 256 -10.46 23.32 -9.05
CA ALA A 256 -10.23 21.93 -9.43
C ALA A 256 -8.80 21.70 -9.98
N ARG A 257 -8.26 22.65 -10.76
CA ARG A 257 -6.87 22.54 -11.25
C ARG A 257 -5.86 22.62 -10.11
N GLU A 258 -6.06 23.52 -9.18
CA GLU A 258 -5.18 23.70 -8.02
C GLU A 258 -5.22 22.49 -7.07
N LEU A 259 -6.38 21.90 -6.89
CA LEU A 259 -6.60 20.76 -6.00
C LEU A 259 -6.27 19.39 -6.64
N LEU A 260 -5.87 19.34 -7.90
CA LEU A 260 -5.57 18.07 -8.57
C LEU A 260 -4.50 17.21 -7.85
N PRO A 261 -3.38 17.76 -7.36
CA PRO A 261 -2.42 16.98 -6.57
C PRO A 261 -3.01 16.43 -5.28
N ALA A 262 -3.78 17.25 -4.56
CA ALA A 262 -4.46 16.83 -3.33
C ALA A 262 -5.51 15.74 -3.59
N ALA A 263 -6.31 15.88 -4.65
CA ALA A 263 -7.28 14.87 -5.07
C ALA A 263 -6.60 13.55 -5.46
N PHE A 264 -5.48 13.61 -6.17
CA PHE A 264 -4.70 12.43 -6.50
C PHE A 264 -4.16 11.73 -5.24
N THR A 265 -3.67 12.50 -4.27
CA THR A 265 -3.18 11.94 -3.00
C THR A 265 -4.31 11.27 -2.20
N ILE A 266 -5.49 11.91 -2.09
CA ILE A 266 -6.67 11.30 -1.46
C ILE A 266 -7.01 9.99 -2.18
N ALA A 267 -7.06 9.99 -3.52
CA ALA A 267 -7.40 8.80 -4.30
C ALA A 267 -6.38 7.65 -4.10
N MET A 268 -5.08 7.97 -4.15
CA MET A 268 -4.03 6.98 -3.93
C MET A 268 -4.07 6.40 -2.53
N LEU A 269 -4.24 7.26 -1.51
CA LEU A 269 -4.35 6.82 -0.13
C LEU A 269 -5.58 5.94 0.08
N ALA A 270 -6.75 6.35 -0.44
CA ALA A 270 -7.96 5.55 -0.39
C ALA A 270 -7.78 4.18 -1.06
N ALA A 271 -7.13 4.16 -2.23
CA ALA A 271 -6.88 2.93 -2.97
C ALA A 271 -5.95 1.98 -2.20
N ILE A 272 -4.83 2.50 -1.66
CA ILE A 272 -3.86 1.72 -0.90
C ILE A 272 -4.50 1.13 0.35
N GLU A 273 -5.12 1.96 1.19
CA GLU A 273 -5.73 1.51 2.45
C GLU A 273 -6.87 0.53 2.22
N SER A 274 -7.75 0.79 1.24
CA SER A 274 -8.86 -0.11 0.93
C SER A 274 -8.36 -1.48 0.49
N LEU A 275 -7.37 -1.53 -0.41
CA LEU A 275 -6.86 -2.79 -0.89
C LEU A 275 -6.03 -3.52 0.18
N LEU A 276 -5.28 -2.81 1.03
CA LEU A 276 -4.62 -3.40 2.19
C LEU A 276 -5.65 -3.98 3.17
N SER A 277 -6.70 -3.24 3.50
CA SER A 277 -7.80 -3.71 4.33
C SER A 277 -8.45 -4.97 3.77
N ALA A 278 -8.68 -5.02 2.44
CA ALA A 278 -9.24 -6.17 1.76
C ALA A 278 -8.28 -7.38 1.78
N VAL A 279 -6.97 -7.17 1.63
CA VAL A 279 -5.95 -8.24 1.73
C VAL A 279 -5.88 -8.82 3.13
N VAL A 280 -5.90 -7.96 4.17
CA VAL A 280 -5.94 -8.42 5.58
C VAL A 280 -7.21 -9.24 5.84
N ALA A 281 -8.35 -8.76 5.35
CA ALA A 281 -9.62 -9.47 5.46
C ALA A 281 -9.58 -10.83 4.76
N ASP A 282 -9.04 -10.91 3.55
CA ASP A 282 -8.86 -12.15 2.80
C ASP A 282 -8.02 -13.18 3.59
N GLY A 283 -6.93 -12.72 4.22
CA GLY A 283 -6.10 -13.55 5.08
C GLY A 283 -6.85 -14.13 6.29
N MET A 284 -7.82 -13.38 6.83
CA MET A 284 -8.62 -13.82 7.99
C MET A 284 -9.74 -14.78 7.63
N ILE A 285 -10.36 -14.64 6.44
CA ILE A 285 -11.53 -15.42 6.03
C ILE A 285 -11.21 -16.53 5.02
N GLY A 286 -9.95 -16.59 4.52
CA GLY A 286 -9.56 -17.52 3.46
C GLY A 286 -10.20 -17.20 2.11
N GLY A 287 -10.52 -15.91 1.84
CA GLY A 287 -11.16 -15.42 0.64
C GLY A 287 -10.21 -14.78 -0.38
N ARG A 288 -10.78 -14.22 -1.42
CA ARG A 288 -10.09 -13.35 -2.38
C ARG A 288 -11.01 -12.23 -2.83
N HIS A 289 -10.62 -10.99 -2.58
CA HIS A 289 -11.36 -9.82 -3.03
C HIS A 289 -11.16 -9.53 -4.52
N LYS A 290 -12.07 -8.71 -5.08
CA LYS A 290 -11.99 -8.19 -6.44
C LYS A 290 -11.48 -6.75 -6.38
N ALA A 291 -10.17 -6.55 -6.54
CA ALA A 291 -9.50 -5.26 -6.35
C ALA A 291 -10.09 -4.12 -7.20
N ASP A 292 -10.37 -4.36 -8.50
CA ASP A 292 -10.93 -3.33 -9.38
C ASP A 292 -12.37 -2.95 -8.98
N CYS A 293 -13.19 -3.93 -8.57
CA CYS A 293 -14.54 -3.69 -8.06
C CYS A 293 -14.50 -2.88 -6.76
N GLU A 294 -13.52 -3.16 -5.90
CA GLU A 294 -13.30 -2.44 -4.66
C GLU A 294 -12.97 -0.96 -4.92
N LEU A 295 -12.04 -0.67 -5.86
CA LEU A 295 -11.71 0.71 -6.24
C LEU A 295 -12.91 1.48 -6.79
N VAL A 296 -13.73 0.83 -7.62
CA VAL A 296 -14.98 1.43 -8.13
C VAL A 296 -15.93 1.75 -6.98
N ALA A 297 -16.09 0.85 -6.02
CA ALA A 297 -16.93 1.09 -4.84
C ALA A 297 -16.42 2.25 -3.98
N GLN A 298 -15.11 2.34 -3.77
CA GLN A 298 -14.48 3.45 -3.06
C GLN A 298 -14.69 4.79 -3.79
N GLY A 299 -14.65 4.78 -5.13
CA GLY A 299 -14.98 5.96 -5.93
C GLY A 299 -16.41 6.45 -5.67
N PHE A 300 -17.39 5.56 -5.78
CA PHE A 300 -18.81 5.90 -5.49
C PHE A 300 -19.00 6.30 -4.02
N ALA A 301 -18.29 5.68 -3.10
CA ALA A 301 -18.38 5.99 -1.68
C ALA A 301 -17.88 7.41 -1.36
N ASN A 302 -16.77 7.84 -1.95
CA ASN A 302 -16.23 9.19 -1.78
C ASN A 302 -17.13 10.25 -2.43
N ILE A 303 -17.63 9.98 -3.63
CA ILE A 303 -18.64 10.85 -4.28
C ILE A 303 -19.88 10.96 -3.39
N GLY A 304 -20.44 9.83 -2.95
CA GLY A 304 -21.61 9.81 -2.08
C GLY A 304 -21.39 10.55 -0.75
N ALA A 305 -20.23 10.37 -0.11
CA ALA A 305 -19.91 11.06 1.14
C ALA A 305 -19.96 12.59 0.97
N VAL A 306 -19.41 13.12 -0.13
CA VAL A 306 -19.42 14.57 -0.42
C VAL A 306 -20.83 15.10 -0.57
N PHE A 307 -21.72 14.39 -1.26
CA PHE A 307 -23.11 14.82 -1.42
C PHE A 307 -23.85 15.00 -0.08
N PHE A 308 -23.48 14.23 0.93
CA PHE A 308 -24.06 14.30 2.27
C PHE A 308 -23.18 15.06 3.28
N GLY A 309 -22.32 15.94 2.80
CA GLY A 309 -21.50 16.77 3.70
C GLY A 309 -20.43 16.00 4.48
N GLY A 310 -19.99 14.86 3.97
CA GLY A 310 -18.95 14.02 4.58
C GLY A 310 -17.53 14.46 4.26
N ILE A 311 -16.57 13.68 4.78
CA ILE A 311 -15.13 13.76 4.53
C ILE A 311 -14.67 12.54 3.72
N PRO A 312 -13.43 12.52 3.18
CA PRO A 312 -12.92 11.35 2.46
C PRO A 312 -13.03 10.04 3.24
N ALA A 313 -13.32 8.96 2.52
CA ALA A 313 -13.53 7.63 3.05
C ALA A 313 -12.61 6.59 2.38
N THR A 314 -12.34 5.53 3.12
CA THR A 314 -11.63 4.35 2.61
C THR A 314 -12.06 3.08 3.37
N GLY A 315 -11.51 1.92 3.01
CA GLY A 315 -11.66 0.70 3.78
C GLY A 315 -10.91 0.77 5.10
N ALA A 316 -11.62 0.61 6.21
CA ALA A 316 -11.08 0.73 7.56
C ALA A 316 -10.58 -0.62 8.08
N ILE A 317 -9.26 -0.85 8.13
CA ILE A 317 -8.65 -2.13 8.56
C ILE A 317 -9.16 -2.56 9.95
N ALA A 318 -9.18 -1.63 10.91
CA ALA A 318 -9.60 -1.91 12.29
C ALA A 318 -11.05 -2.36 12.38
N LEU A 319 -11.97 -1.66 11.68
CA LEU A 319 -13.40 -1.99 11.65
C LEU A 319 -13.66 -3.28 10.85
N THR A 320 -12.92 -3.50 9.76
CA THR A 320 -12.98 -4.73 8.96
C THR A 320 -12.54 -5.94 9.79
N THR A 321 -11.44 -5.80 10.54
CA THR A 321 -10.96 -6.84 11.46
C THR A 321 -11.98 -7.10 12.58
N ALA A 322 -12.58 -6.05 13.15
CA ALA A 322 -13.63 -6.17 14.14
C ALA A 322 -14.87 -6.90 13.58
N ASN A 323 -15.26 -6.59 12.34
CA ASN A 323 -16.35 -7.27 11.65
C ASN A 323 -16.12 -8.79 11.54
N VAL A 324 -14.96 -9.19 11.04
CA VAL A 324 -14.59 -10.61 10.90
C VAL A 324 -14.56 -11.31 12.27
N LYS A 325 -13.94 -10.70 13.28
CA LYS A 325 -13.87 -11.24 14.65
C LYS A 325 -15.24 -11.35 15.32
N SER A 326 -16.17 -10.47 14.98
CA SER A 326 -17.56 -10.50 15.47
C SER A 326 -18.46 -11.47 14.70
N GLY A 327 -17.91 -12.19 13.71
CA GLY A 327 -18.64 -13.22 12.96
C GLY A 327 -19.26 -12.74 11.65
N GLY A 328 -18.97 -11.54 11.17
CA GLY A 328 -19.37 -11.03 9.85
C GLY A 328 -18.75 -11.83 8.73
N LYS A 329 -19.56 -12.28 7.79
CA LYS A 329 -19.15 -13.15 6.67
C LYS A 329 -19.52 -12.58 5.31
N THR A 330 -20.43 -11.62 5.28
CA THR A 330 -20.94 -11.05 4.03
C THR A 330 -21.00 -9.52 4.08
N PRO A 331 -21.13 -8.84 2.94
CA PRO A 331 -21.27 -7.38 2.88
C PRO A 331 -22.51 -6.85 3.61
N VAL A 332 -23.48 -7.71 3.92
CA VAL A 332 -24.70 -7.34 4.68
C VAL A 332 -24.30 -6.82 6.07
N ALA A 333 -23.27 -7.40 6.72
CA ALA A 333 -22.78 -6.89 7.99
C ALA A 333 -22.37 -5.42 7.93
N GLY A 334 -21.67 -5.02 6.86
CA GLY A 334 -21.28 -3.61 6.67
C GLY A 334 -22.45 -2.69 6.32
N MET A 335 -23.45 -3.17 5.59
CA MET A 335 -24.69 -2.41 5.38
C MET A 335 -25.45 -2.20 6.70
N ILE A 336 -25.54 -3.24 7.54
CA ILE A 336 -26.14 -3.17 8.89
C ILE A 336 -25.35 -2.21 9.78
N HIS A 337 -24.01 -2.24 9.73
CA HIS A 337 -23.16 -1.27 10.44
C HIS A 337 -23.55 0.18 10.11
N ALA A 338 -23.71 0.51 8.83
CA ALA A 338 -24.09 1.85 8.40
C ALA A 338 -25.51 2.23 8.88
N VAL A 339 -26.47 1.30 8.79
CA VAL A 339 -27.82 1.50 9.32
C VAL A 339 -27.79 1.66 10.85
N THR A 340 -26.96 0.91 11.56
CA THR A 340 -26.80 1.04 13.01
C THR A 340 -26.29 2.42 13.40
N LEU A 341 -25.31 2.96 12.67
CA LEU A 341 -24.82 4.33 12.89
C LEU A 341 -25.91 5.38 12.60
N LEU A 342 -26.68 5.20 11.55
CA LEU A 342 -27.80 6.08 11.24
C LEU A 342 -28.85 6.08 12.35
N LEU A 343 -29.20 4.91 12.88
CA LEU A 343 -30.12 4.77 14.01
C LEU A 343 -29.57 5.42 15.28
N PHE A 344 -28.28 5.21 15.56
CA PHE A 344 -27.62 5.86 16.69
C PHE A 344 -27.63 7.39 16.56
N MET A 345 -27.36 7.91 15.37
CA MET A 345 -27.43 9.34 15.11
C MET A 345 -28.86 9.87 15.33
N ALA A 346 -29.87 9.14 14.86
CA ALA A 346 -31.28 9.55 15.00
C ALA A 346 -31.78 9.54 16.45
N VAL A 347 -31.36 8.55 17.26
CA VAL A 347 -31.91 8.33 18.61
C VAL A 347 -30.98 8.85 19.71
N LEU A 348 -29.66 8.67 19.57
CA LEU A 348 -28.68 8.96 20.62
C LEU A 348 -27.95 10.31 20.45
N SER A 349 -28.35 11.13 19.47
CA SER A 349 -27.78 12.46 19.23
C SER A 349 -27.72 13.33 20.49
N PRO A 350 -28.73 13.40 21.37
CA PRO A 350 -28.65 14.18 22.60
C PRO A 350 -27.58 13.62 23.58
N LEU A 351 -27.47 12.29 23.67
CA LEU A 351 -26.48 11.65 24.54
C LEU A 351 -25.06 11.84 24.00
N ALA A 352 -24.88 11.82 22.68
CA ALA A 352 -23.59 12.07 22.05
C ALA A 352 -23.06 13.48 22.32
N SER A 353 -23.93 14.45 22.58
CA SER A 353 -23.55 15.82 22.97
C SER A 353 -22.83 15.87 24.33
N ALA A 354 -23.06 14.90 25.21
CA ALA A 354 -22.41 14.82 26.52
C ALA A 354 -21.01 14.17 26.49
N ILE A 355 -20.54 13.71 25.34
CA ILE A 355 -19.25 13.03 25.22
C ILE A 355 -18.10 14.04 25.41
N PRO A 356 -17.16 13.80 26.38
CA PRO A 356 -16.02 14.67 26.60
C PRO A 356 -15.00 14.56 25.47
N LEU A 357 -14.46 15.69 25.01
CA LEU A 357 -13.43 15.72 23.95
C LEU A 357 -12.13 15.05 24.39
N ALA A 358 -11.77 15.14 25.67
CA ALA A 358 -10.62 14.45 26.24
C ALA A 358 -10.68 12.93 26.08
N THR A 359 -11.89 12.35 26.18
CA THR A 359 -12.08 10.91 25.96
C THR A 359 -11.93 10.55 24.48
N LEU A 360 -12.45 11.37 23.57
CA LEU A 360 -12.25 11.17 22.13
C LEU A 360 -10.77 11.32 21.75
N ALA A 361 -10.06 12.27 22.37
CA ALA A 361 -8.62 12.40 22.22
C ALA A 361 -7.88 11.14 22.69
N ALA A 362 -8.27 10.55 23.84
CA ALA A 362 -7.72 9.28 24.31
C ALA A 362 -7.97 8.13 23.33
N VAL A 363 -9.16 8.06 22.74
CA VAL A 363 -9.50 7.08 21.69
C VAL A 363 -8.57 7.27 20.49
N LEU A 364 -8.37 8.50 19.99
CA LEU A 364 -7.48 8.77 18.86
C LEU A 364 -6.02 8.51 19.17
N MET A 365 -5.55 8.78 20.39
CA MET A 365 -4.20 8.39 20.83
C MET A 365 -4.00 6.88 20.76
N MET A 366 -5.01 6.09 21.18
CA MET A 366 -4.95 4.63 21.06
C MET A 366 -4.99 4.17 19.59
N VAL A 367 -5.76 4.84 18.73
CA VAL A 367 -5.76 4.56 17.28
C VAL A 367 -4.38 4.86 16.69
N ALA A 368 -3.78 6.00 17.02
CA ALA A 368 -2.44 6.36 16.59
C ALA A 368 -1.39 5.32 17.03
N TRP A 369 -1.47 4.87 18.29
CA TRP A 369 -0.61 3.79 18.78
C TRP A 369 -0.75 2.51 17.94
N ASN A 370 -1.96 2.11 17.62
CA ASN A 370 -2.20 0.91 16.79
C ASN A 370 -1.72 1.10 15.35
N MET A 371 -1.86 2.32 14.78
CA MET A 371 -1.40 2.65 13.43
C MET A 371 0.13 2.75 13.32
N SER A 372 0.82 3.00 14.42
CA SER A 372 2.28 3.17 14.40
C SER A 372 3.04 1.90 14.02
N GLU A 373 2.39 0.71 14.13
CA GLU A 373 2.96 -0.60 13.78
C GLU A 373 4.42 -0.78 14.22
N ILE A 374 4.71 -0.39 15.48
CA ILE A 374 6.08 -0.29 16.02
C ILE A 374 6.90 -1.56 15.78
N ASP A 375 6.28 -2.73 15.87
CA ASP A 375 6.97 -4.01 15.67
C ASP A 375 7.40 -4.20 14.21
N HIS A 376 6.55 -3.81 13.26
CA HIS A 376 6.86 -3.82 11.84
C HIS A 376 7.92 -2.76 11.50
N PHE A 377 7.78 -1.55 12.05
CA PHE A 377 8.78 -0.48 11.90
C PHE A 377 10.16 -0.93 12.38
N ARG A 378 10.25 -1.54 13.56
CA ARG A 378 11.52 -2.10 14.09
C ARG A 378 12.06 -3.24 13.26
N SER A 379 11.19 -4.08 12.71
CA SER A 379 11.58 -5.18 11.84
C SER A 379 12.23 -4.68 10.55
N ILE A 380 11.65 -3.66 9.91
CA ILE A 380 12.18 -3.07 8.67
C ILE A 380 13.51 -2.33 8.93
N LEU A 381 13.70 -1.73 10.10
CA LEU A 381 15.01 -1.14 10.46
C LEU A 381 16.16 -2.16 10.50
N ARG A 382 15.84 -3.44 10.69
CA ARG A 382 16.81 -4.56 10.64
C ARG A 382 16.91 -5.22 9.27
N ALA A 383 16.06 -4.82 8.33
CA ALA A 383 16.05 -5.26 6.94
C ALA A 383 17.24 -4.66 6.15
N PRO A 384 17.42 -4.97 4.86
CA PRO A 384 18.46 -4.35 4.03
C PRO A 384 18.46 -2.82 4.14
N ARG A 385 19.64 -2.22 4.13
CA ARG A 385 19.83 -0.77 4.33
C ARG A 385 18.99 0.11 3.40
N SER A 386 18.72 -0.36 2.19
CA SER A 386 17.82 0.30 1.22
C SER A 386 16.40 0.46 1.76
N ASP A 387 15.84 -0.60 2.31
CA ASP A 387 14.46 -0.64 2.81
C ASP A 387 14.32 0.20 4.08
N ALA A 388 15.31 0.10 4.99
CA ALA A 388 15.39 0.97 6.16
C ALA A 388 15.53 2.46 5.75
N GLY A 389 16.29 2.77 4.71
CA GLY A 389 16.43 4.12 4.16
C GLY A 389 15.10 4.66 3.61
N VAL A 390 14.37 3.86 2.83
CA VAL A 390 13.03 4.23 2.32
C VAL A 390 12.06 4.46 3.47
N LEU A 391 12.03 3.57 4.46
CA LEU A 391 11.19 3.70 5.65
C LEU A 391 11.43 5.03 6.36
N LEU A 392 12.69 5.31 6.72
CA LEU A 392 13.05 6.53 7.47
C LEU A 392 12.80 7.80 6.67
N MET A 393 13.10 7.78 5.37
CA MET A 393 12.85 8.91 4.48
C MET A 393 11.34 9.19 4.38
N THR A 394 10.52 8.16 4.12
CA THR A 394 9.07 8.32 4.02
C THR A 394 8.47 8.77 5.35
N PHE A 395 8.90 8.18 6.47
CA PHE A 395 8.50 8.59 7.81
C PHE A 395 8.85 10.07 8.09
N GLY A 396 10.10 10.46 7.84
CA GLY A 396 10.57 11.83 8.08
C GLY A 396 9.83 12.85 7.21
N LEU A 397 9.68 12.58 5.90
CA LEU A 397 8.90 13.44 5.03
C LEU A 397 7.44 13.55 5.46
N THR A 398 6.83 12.45 5.92
CA THR A 398 5.45 12.48 6.42
C THR A 398 5.30 13.39 7.64
N VAL A 399 6.26 13.36 8.57
CA VAL A 399 6.18 14.12 9.83
C VAL A 399 6.54 15.59 9.64
N PHE A 400 7.55 15.91 8.81
CA PHE A 400 8.16 17.24 8.74
C PHE A 400 7.82 18.05 7.48
N THR A 401 7.18 17.43 6.48
CA THR A 401 6.81 18.13 5.24
C THR A 401 5.34 17.92 4.90
N ASP A 402 5.06 17.55 3.66
CA ASP A 402 3.72 17.27 3.14
C ASP A 402 3.57 15.77 2.84
N LEU A 403 2.41 15.25 3.20
CA LEU A 403 2.01 13.88 2.95
C LEU A 403 2.05 13.50 1.47
N THR A 404 1.65 14.41 0.59
CA THR A 404 1.66 14.21 -0.87
C THR A 404 3.08 13.98 -1.37
N VAL A 405 4.02 14.81 -0.88
CA VAL A 405 5.45 14.69 -1.18
C VAL A 405 6.01 13.40 -0.62
N ALA A 406 5.67 13.04 0.62
CA ALA A 406 6.20 11.85 1.28
C ALA A 406 5.86 10.56 0.51
N VAL A 407 4.60 10.40 0.09
CA VAL A 407 4.15 9.24 -0.67
C VAL A 407 4.78 9.21 -2.06
N GLY A 408 4.78 10.34 -2.77
CA GLY A 408 5.37 10.44 -4.11
C GLY A 408 6.86 10.12 -4.11
N VAL A 409 7.63 10.78 -3.26
CA VAL A 409 9.09 10.57 -3.12
C VAL A 409 9.38 9.15 -2.63
N GLY A 410 8.60 8.64 -1.67
CA GLY A 410 8.76 7.28 -1.14
C GLY A 410 8.60 6.21 -2.23
N ILE A 411 7.57 6.31 -3.07
CA ILE A 411 7.34 5.37 -4.17
C ILE A 411 8.47 5.45 -5.20
N VAL A 412 8.85 6.66 -5.61
CA VAL A 412 9.93 6.87 -6.59
C VAL A 412 11.26 6.32 -6.06
N ALA A 413 11.61 6.65 -4.82
CA ALA A 413 12.85 6.17 -4.21
C ALA A 413 12.87 4.65 -4.07
N ALA A 414 11.77 4.05 -3.64
CA ALA A 414 11.67 2.59 -3.54
C ALA A 414 11.78 1.92 -4.91
N ALA A 415 11.17 2.49 -5.96
CA ALA A 415 11.31 1.99 -7.33
C ALA A 415 12.76 2.07 -7.82
N LEU A 416 13.45 3.20 -7.60
CA LEU A 416 14.85 3.40 -7.98
C LEU A 416 15.77 2.44 -7.23
N LEU A 417 15.56 2.23 -5.93
CA LEU A 417 16.36 1.31 -5.13
C LEU A 417 16.12 -0.15 -5.53
N PHE A 418 14.87 -0.51 -5.85
CA PHE A 418 14.56 -1.83 -6.40
C PHE A 418 15.26 -2.08 -7.74
N MET A 419 15.23 -1.10 -8.64
CA MET A 419 15.95 -1.18 -9.92
C MET A 419 17.46 -1.35 -9.70
N LYS A 420 18.05 -0.59 -8.75
CA LYS A 420 19.45 -0.74 -8.37
C LYS A 420 19.74 -2.15 -7.83
N GLN A 421 18.93 -2.64 -6.89
CA GLN A 421 19.08 -4.00 -6.35
C GLN A 421 19.01 -5.08 -7.45
N MET A 422 18.09 -4.94 -8.41
CA MET A 422 17.98 -5.86 -9.54
C MET A 422 19.24 -5.82 -10.43
N ALA A 423 19.81 -4.62 -10.64
CA ALA A 423 21.07 -4.48 -11.36
C ALA A 423 22.26 -5.07 -10.60
N ASP A 424 22.28 -4.94 -9.26
CA ASP A 424 23.37 -5.48 -8.43
C ASP A 424 23.35 -7.02 -8.34
N VAL A 425 22.16 -7.64 -8.35
CA VAL A 425 22.00 -9.12 -8.37
C VAL A 425 22.35 -9.70 -9.72
N SER A 426 22.20 -8.93 -10.81
CA SER A 426 22.56 -9.40 -12.15
C SER A 426 24.07 -9.30 -12.34
N ASN A 427 24.73 -10.41 -12.62
CA ASN A 427 26.19 -10.48 -12.78
C ASN A 427 26.57 -11.01 -14.16
N ILE A 428 27.68 -10.47 -14.72
CA ILE A 428 28.30 -11.00 -15.94
C ILE A 428 29.69 -11.49 -15.52
N SER A 429 29.89 -12.81 -15.51
CA SER A 429 31.14 -13.43 -15.07
C SER A 429 31.79 -14.20 -16.22
N THR A 430 33.11 -14.15 -16.25
CA THR A 430 33.94 -14.99 -17.11
C THR A 430 34.00 -16.37 -16.48
N ILE A 431 33.58 -17.38 -17.20
CA ILE A 431 33.63 -18.77 -16.69
C ILE A 431 34.94 -19.45 -17.02
N THR A 432 35.72 -18.91 -17.97
CA THR A 432 36.96 -19.52 -18.46
C THR A 432 38.17 -19.33 -17.54
N ARG A 433 38.18 -18.37 -16.60
CA ARG A 433 39.40 -18.04 -15.81
C ARG A 433 39.23 -17.78 -14.32
N GLU A 434 38.06 -17.63 -13.76
CA GLU A 434 37.89 -17.42 -12.31
C GLU A 434 37.45 -18.71 -11.60
N PHE A 435 38.43 -19.35 -10.97
CA PHE A 435 38.21 -20.32 -9.93
C PHE A 435 38.34 -19.66 -8.56
N ALA A 436 37.44 -20.05 -7.72
CA ALA A 436 37.35 -19.79 -6.29
C ALA A 436 36.48 -18.58 -5.90
N ASP A 437 35.26 -18.93 -5.58
CA ASP A 437 34.64 -18.55 -4.32
C ASP A 437 33.38 -19.43 -4.10
N ASP A 438 32.91 -19.58 -2.89
CA ASP A 438 31.99 -20.55 -2.27
C ASP A 438 30.82 -21.17 -3.05
N ASP A 439 30.49 -20.69 -4.23
CA ASP A 439 29.48 -21.26 -5.15
C ASP A 439 29.96 -22.52 -5.89
N ALA A 440 31.25 -22.87 -5.82
CA ALA A 440 31.84 -24.01 -6.51
C ALA A 440 31.20 -25.36 -6.09
N LEU A 441 30.67 -25.45 -4.86
CA LEU A 441 30.00 -26.66 -4.35
C LEU A 441 28.59 -26.84 -4.96
N ALA A 442 27.89 -25.77 -5.30
CA ALA A 442 26.58 -25.82 -5.98
C ALA A 442 26.76 -26.14 -7.48
N GLU A 443 27.81 -25.63 -8.13
CA GLU A 443 28.14 -25.92 -9.52
C GLU A 443 28.65 -27.35 -9.74
N LEU A 444 29.32 -27.95 -8.74
CA LEU A 444 29.74 -29.35 -8.80
C LEU A 444 28.58 -30.35 -8.95
N LYS A 445 27.35 -29.95 -8.62
CA LYS A 445 26.13 -30.75 -8.78
C LYS A 445 25.38 -30.45 -10.09
N ASP A 446 25.67 -29.37 -10.82
CA ASP A 446 25.04 -29.07 -12.12
C ASP A 446 25.72 -29.84 -13.24
N PRO A 447 25.03 -30.81 -13.90
CA PRO A 447 25.61 -31.58 -15.03
C PRO A 447 25.97 -30.68 -16.23
N ASN A 448 25.42 -29.45 -16.28
CA ASN A 448 25.66 -28.47 -17.33
C ASN A 448 26.70 -27.42 -16.96
N ALA A 449 27.40 -27.58 -15.83
CA ALA A 449 28.47 -26.67 -15.43
C ALA A 449 29.63 -26.67 -16.45
N ILE A 450 30.12 -25.48 -16.78
CA ILE A 450 31.14 -25.33 -17.84
C ILE A 450 32.51 -25.89 -17.43
N ASN A 451 32.83 -25.91 -16.13
CA ASN A 451 34.06 -26.46 -15.59
C ASN A 451 34.26 -27.96 -15.92
N ARG A 452 33.24 -28.64 -16.43
CA ARG A 452 33.28 -30.03 -16.94
C ARG A 452 33.54 -30.11 -18.42
N ARG A 453 33.77 -29.01 -19.11
CA ARG A 453 33.96 -28.93 -20.56
C ARG A 453 35.31 -28.33 -20.90
N ASP A 454 35.92 -28.86 -21.92
CA ASP A 454 37.17 -28.30 -22.46
C ASP A 454 36.82 -27.15 -23.43
N VAL A 455 37.22 -25.92 -23.04
CA VAL A 455 37.03 -24.71 -23.84
C VAL A 455 38.30 -24.51 -24.68
N PRO A 456 38.23 -24.57 -26.01
CA PRO A 456 39.41 -24.45 -26.87
C PRO A 456 40.07 -23.08 -26.75
N ALA A 457 41.41 -23.04 -26.94
CA ALA A 457 42.13 -21.78 -27.01
C ALA A 457 41.59 -20.87 -28.13
N GLY A 458 41.33 -19.62 -27.81
CA GLY A 458 40.69 -18.64 -28.72
C GLY A 458 39.18 -18.61 -28.65
N VAL A 459 38.56 -19.37 -27.75
CA VAL A 459 37.11 -19.26 -27.39
C VAL A 459 37.01 -18.72 -25.99
N GLU A 460 36.14 -17.70 -25.82
CA GLU A 460 35.79 -17.16 -24.51
C GLU A 460 34.31 -17.40 -24.23
N VAL A 461 33.99 -17.85 -23.03
CA VAL A 461 32.62 -18.12 -22.59
C VAL A 461 32.25 -17.25 -21.41
N TYR A 462 31.20 -16.49 -21.56
CA TYR A 462 30.66 -15.63 -20.52
C TYR A 462 29.21 -16.00 -20.21
N GLU A 463 28.84 -15.98 -18.94
CA GLU A 463 27.46 -16.21 -18.50
C GLU A 463 26.85 -14.92 -17.95
N ILE A 464 25.64 -14.60 -18.41
CA ILE A 464 24.81 -13.58 -17.80
C ILE A 464 23.89 -14.28 -16.80
N ALA A 465 23.98 -13.89 -15.53
CA ALA A 465 23.11 -14.39 -14.47
C ALA A 465 22.16 -13.28 -14.01
N GLY A 466 20.86 -13.58 -14.03
CA GLY A 466 19.81 -12.67 -13.62
C GLY A 466 19.10 -11.91 -14.75
N PRO A 467 18.16 -11.00 -14.43
CA PRO A 467 17.46 -10.17 -15.41
C PRO A 467 18.44 -9.24 -16.15
N PHE A 468 18.31 -9.16 -17.48
CA PHE A 468 19.19 -8.35 -18.31
C PHE A 468 18.50 -7.05 -18.74
N PHE A 469 18.59 -6.04 -17.87
CA PHE A 469 17.99 -4.71 -18.03
C PHE A 469 19.07 -3.64 -18.19
N PHE A 470 18.63 -2.38 -18.37
CA PHE A 470 19.49 -1.21 -18.56
C PHE A 470 20.66 -1.11 -17.55
N GLY A 471 20.47 -1.48 -16.27
CA GLY A 471 21.53 -1.41 -15.24
C GLY A 471 22.65 -2.42 -15.42
N VAL A 472 22.47 -3.45 -16.26
CA VAL A 472 23.45 -4.50 -16.56
C VAL A 472 24.01 -4.34 -17.98
N ALA A 473 23.29 -3.64 -18.84
CA ALA A 473 23.64 -3.44 -20.24
C ALA A 473 25.03 -2.82 -20.43
N ASP A 474 25.44 -1.86 -19.59
CA ASP A 474 26.75 -1.24 -19.67
C ASP A 474 27.89 -2.19 -19.25
N ARG A 475 27.63 -3.18 -18.37
CA ARG A 475 28.65 -4.14 -17.94
C ARG A 475 29.12 -5.05 -19.09
N ILE A 476 28.24 -5.34 -20.07
CA ILE A 476 28.64 -6.15 -21.23
C ILE A 476 29.63 -5.42 -22.13
N LYS A 477 29.53 -4.06 -22.18
CA LYS A 477 30.46 -3.24 -22.93
C LYS A 477 31.89 -3.30 -22.34
N ASP A 478 32.00 -3.39 -21.02
CA ASP A 478 33.27 -3.46 -20.32
C ASP A 478 33.97 -4.82 -20.50
N VAL A 479 33.22 -5.88 -20.80
CA VAL A 479 33.75 -7.24 -20.97
C VAL A 479 34.81 -7.29 -22.06
N LEU A 480 34.51 -6.74 -23.25
CA LEU A 480 35.48 -6.72 -24.35
C LEU A 480 36.67 -5.80 -24.11
N HIS A 481 36.52 -4.76 -23.27
CA HIS A 481 37.63 -3.88 -22.91
C HIS A 481 38.64 -4.54 -21.95
N ARG A 482 38.22 -5.56 -21.20
CA ARG A 482 39.09 -6.31 -20.28
C ARG A 482 39.85 -7.44 -20.94
N LEU A 483 39.51 -7.79 -22.18
CA LEU A 483 40.23 -8.83 -22.92
C LEU A 483 41.48 -8.22 -23.56
N GLU A 484 42.66 -8.73 -23.17
CA GLU A 484 43.93 -8.30 -23.72
C GLU A 484 44.07 -8.57 -25.24
N ARG A 485 43.38 -9.60 -25.74
CA ARG A 485 43.29 -9.96 -27.17
C ARG A 485 41.88 -10.40 -27.51
N PRO A 486 41.29 -9.95 -28.65
CA PRO A 486 40.01 -10.39 -29.11
C PRO A 486 40.00 -11.91 -29.37
N PRO A 487 39.05 -12.68 -28.80
CA PRO A 487 38.93 -14.10 -29.10
C PRO A 487 38.38 -14.30 -30.53
N LYS A 488 38.64 -15.45 -31.12
CA LYS A 488 38.03 -15.81 -32.42
C LYS A 488 36.53 -16.04 -32.31
N VAL A 489 36.10 -16.68 -31.22
CA VAL A 489 34.68 -16.93 -30.91
C VAL A 489 34.38 -16.51 -29.48
N PHE A 490 33.29 -15.80 -29.35
CA PHE A 490 32.74 -15.39 -28.03
C PHE A 490 31.37 -16.05 -27.84
N ILE A 491 31.23 -16.89 -26.82
CA ILE A 491 29.97 -17.55 -26.48
C ILE A 491 29.35 -16.82 -25.29
N LEU A 492 28.16 -16.25 -25.49
CA LEU A 492 27.37 -15.64 -24.44
C LEU A 492 26.28 -16.59 -23.96
N ARG A 493 26.44 -17.11 -22.77
CA ARG A 493 25.49 -18.04 -22.17
C ARG A 493 24.37 -17.27 -21.46
N MET A 494 23.13 -17.51 -21.90
CA MET A 494 21.93 -16.79 -21.42
C MET A 494 20.98 -17.69 -20.63
N ARG A 495 21.42 -18.88 -20.19
CA ARG A 495 20.58 -19.85 -19.47
C ARG A 495 19.97 -19.28 -18.18
N LYS A 496 20.65 -18.36 -17.52
CA LYS A 496 20.19 -17.71 -16.28
C LYS A 496 19.47 -16.38 -16.54
N VAL A 497 19.31 -15.97 -17.80
CA VAL A 497 18.55 -14.76 -18.19
C VAL A 497 17.09 -15.12 -18.36
N SER A 498 16.27 -14.77 -17.35
CA SER A 498 14.83 -15.02 -17.39
C SER A 498 14.05 -13.95 -18.16
N VAL A 499 14.53 -12.71 -18.16
CA VAL A 499 13.87 -11.54 -18.76
C VAL A 499 14.93 -10.61 -19.36
N ILE A 500 14.61 -10.02 -20.52
CA ILE A 500 15.39 -8.95 -21.17
C ILE A 500 14.46 -7.81 -21.58
N ASP A 501 14.93 -6.56 -21.46
CA ASP A 501 14.25 -5.37 -21.96
C ASP A 501 14.87 -4.82 -23.25
N ALA A 502 14.30 -3.74 -23.79
CA ALA A 502 14.80 -3.09 -24.99
C ALA A 502 16.24 -2.57 -24.83
N SER A 503 16.62 -2.11 -23.62
CA SER A 503 17.98 -1.63 -23.34
C SER A 503 19.01 -2.77 -23.35
N GLY A 504 18.61 -3.93 -22.80
CA GLY A 504 19.44 -5.14 -22.85
C GLY A 504 19.64 -5.63 -24.28
N ILE A 505 18.59 -5.60 -25.13
CA ILE A 505 18.69 -5.96 -26.56
C ILE A 505 19.64 -4.99 -27.28
N HIS A 506 19.47 -3.70 -27.08
CA HIS A 506 20.34 -2.69 -27.70
C HIS A 506 21.81 -2.86 -27.30
N ALA A 507 22.09 -3.17 -26.03
CA ALA A 507 23.44 -3.48 -25.59
C ALA A 507 24.03 -4.72 -26.26
N LEU A 508 23.20 -5.77 -26.50
CA LEU A 508 23.62 -6.94 -27.26
C LEU A 508 23.89 -6.63 -28.73
N GLU A 509 23.13 -5.74 -29.35
CA GLU A 509 23.38 -5.27 -30.70
C GLU A 509 24.70 -4.53 -30.82
N GLU A 510 24.95 -3.57 -29.92
CA GLU A 510 26.23 -2.84 -29.86
C GLU A 510 27.41 -3.81 -29.61
N PHE A 511 27.22 -4.77 -28.71
CA PHE A 511 28.22 -5.81 -28.42
C PHE A 511 28.51 -6.68 -29.65
N HIS A 512 27.46 -7.11 -30.35
CA HIS A 512 27.60 -7.87 -31.61
C HIS A 512 28.37 -7.09 -32.68
N GLN A 513 28.01 -5.82 -32.88
CA GLN A 513 28.72 -4.94 -33.84
C GLN A 513 30.19 -4.78 -33.46
N LYS A 514 30.51 -4.67 -32.16
CA LYS A 514 31.88 -4.59 -31.70
C LYS A 514 32.63 -5.90 -31.95
N CYS A 515 32.02 -7.05 -31.67
CA CYS A 515 32.58 -8.35 -31.98
C CYS A 515 32.89 -8.49 -33.49
N GLN A 516 31.99 -8.05 -34.36
CA GLN A 516 32.22 -8.06 -35.82
C GLN A 516 33.42 -7.20 -36.24
N ARG A 517 33.56 -5.98 -35.62
CA ARG A 517 34.72 -5.09 -35.93
C ARG A 517 36.04 -5.69 -35.47
N ASP A 518 36.02 -6.44 -34.36
CA ASP A 518 37.21 -7.05 -33.76
C ASP A 518 37.51 -8.43 -34.39
N GLY A 519 36.72 -8.87 -35.39
CA GLY A 519 36.86 -10.18 -36.06
C GLY A 519 36.46 -11.37 -35.17
N THR A 520 35.68 -11.13 -34.14
CA THR A 520 35.15 -12.13 -33.21
C THR A 520 33.74 -12.56 -33.62
N ARG A 521 33.47 -13.85 -33.68
CA ARG A 521 32.14 -14.38 -33.93
C ARG A 521 31.39 -14.52 -32.60
N LEU A 522 30.21 -13.87 -32.46
CA LEU A 522 29.35 -13.98 -31.29
C LEU A 522 28.35 -15.13 -31.46
N LEU A 523 28.31 -16.04 -30.49
CA LEU A 523 27.34 -17.14 -30.40
C LEU A 523 26.50 -16.95 -29.12
N LEU A 524 25.20 -17.16 -29.19
CA LEU A 524 24.29 -17.17 -28.04
C LEU A 524 23.93 -18.62 -27.69
N SER A 525 23.94 -18.94 -26.40
CA SER A 525 23.60 -20.26 -25.89
C SER A 525 22.56 -20.21 -24.78
N GLY A 526 21.56 -21.10 -24.85
CA GLY A 526 20.58 -21.30 -23.79
C GLY A 526 19.57 -20.14 -23.63
N VAL A 527 19.16 -19.52 -24.73
CA VAL A 527 18.20 -18.40 -24.71
C VAL A 527 16.81 -18.92 -24.32
N HIS A 528 16.21 -18.36 -23.25
CA HIS A 528 14.86 -18.70 -22.80
C HIS A 528 13.76 -18.08 -23.65
N ALA A 529 12.51 -18.55 -23.44
CA ALA A 529 11.36 -18.15 -24.25
C ALA A 529 11.09 -16.64 -24.27
N GLN A 530 11.19 -15.94 -23.12
CA GLN A 530 10.92 -14.49 -23.07
C GLN A 530 12.00 -13.69 -23.83
N PRO A 531 13.32 -13.88 -23.59
CA PRO A 531 14.35 -13.25 -24.40
C PRO A 531 14.24 -13.57 -25.89
N LEU A 532 13.92 -14.81 -26.26
CA LEU A 532 13.76 -15.20 -27.66
C LEU A 532 12.60 -14.45 -28.33
N VAL A 533 11.44 -14.36 -27.68
CA VAL A 533 10.30 -13.57 -28.17
C VAL A 533 10.66 -12.09 -28.30
N ALA A 534 11.41 -11.55 -27.34
CA ALA A 534 11.86 -10.17 -27.37
C ALA A 534 12.83 -9.92 -28.54
N PHE A 535 13.80 -10.80 -28.77
CA PHE A 535 14.73 -10.75 -29.90
C PHE A 535 13.99 -10.75 -31.24
N THR A 536 13.03 -11.67 -31.40
CA THR A 536 12.24 -11.76 -32.65
C THR A 536 11.43 -10.49 -32.89
N ARG A 537 10.80 -9.92 -31.83
CA ARG A 537 10.00 -8.69 -31.96
C ARG A 537 10.84 -7.46 -32.30
N CYS A 538 12.05 -7.37 -31.78
CA CYS A 538 12.97 -6.26 -32.04
C CYS A 538 13.84 -6.46 -33.29
N GLY A 539 13.73 -7.60 -33.99
CA GLY A 539 14.55 -7.89 -35.18
C GLY A 539 15.98 -8.33 -34.86
N PHE A 540 16.36 -8.49 -33.60
CA PHE A 540 17.72 -8.90 -33.23
C PHE A 540 18.06 -10.31 -33.70
N THR A 541 17.06 -11.19 -33.86
CA THR A 541 17.25 -12.54 -34.43
C THR A 541 17.79 -12.49 -35.86
N ASP A 542 17.39 -11.48 -36.64
CA ASP A 542 17.86 -11.31 -38.02
C ASP A 542 19.27 -10.70 -38.04
N VAL A 543 19.60 -9.83 -37.08
CA VAL A 543 20.91 -9.17 -36.94
C VAL A 543 21.98 -10.19 -36.56
N ILE A 544 21.73 -11.05 -35.57
CA ILE A 544 22.70 -12.06 -35.13
C ILE A 544 22.75 -13.28 -36.03
N GLY A 545 21.61 -13.60 -36.66
CA GLY A 545 21.43 -14.80 -37.47
C GLY A 545 21.10 -16.04 -36.65
N SER A 546 20.09 -16.82 -37.08
CA SER A 546 19.63 -18.03 -36.39
C SER A 546 20.73 -19.09 -36.21
N GLN A 547 21.69 -19.14 -37.14
CA GLN A 547 22.87 -20.03 -37.10
C GLN A 547 23.85 -19.72 -35.98
N ASN A 548 23.72 -18.59 -35.31
CA ASN A 548 24.54 -18.19 -34.14
C ASN A 548 23.81 -18.38 -32.82
N MET A 549 22.61 -18.96 -32.81
CA MET A 549 21.79 -19.20 -31.63
C MET A 549 21.64 -20.70 -31.35
N PHE A 550 22.04 -21.14 -30.18
CA PHE A 550 22.09 -22.55 -29.78
C PHE A 550 21.25 -22.83 -28.55
N GLY A 551 20.56 -23.97 -28.52
CA GLY A 551 19.71 -24.37 -27.38
C GLY A 551 20.51 -24.73 -26.13
N ASN A 552 21.74 -25.21 -26.32
CA ASN A 552 22.64 -25.61 -25.23
C ASN A 552 24.08 -25.14 -25.49
N LEU A 553 24.93 -25.27 -24.48
CA LEU A 553 26.33 -24.83 -24.54
C LEU A 553 27.19 -25.79 -25.39
N ASP A 554 26.88 -27.09 -25.38
CA ASP A 554 27.68 -28.11 -26.09
C ASP A 554 27.61 -27.91 -27.59
N ASP A 555 26.43 -27.56 -28.11
CA ASP A 555 26.26 -27.25 -29.54
C ASP A 555 27.01 -25.96 -29.91
N ALA A 556 26.99 -24.93 -29.04
CA ALA A 556 27.73 -23.70 -29.28
C ALA A 556 29.25 -23.92 -29.24
N LEU A 557 29.75 -24.77 -28.33
CA LEU A 557 31.18 -25.15 -28.28
C LEU A 557 31.61 -25.97 -29.49
N ASN A 558 30.77 -26.88 -29.96
CA ASN A 558 31.03 -27.67 -31.17
C ASN A 558 31.09 -26.78 -32.43
N GLU A 559 30.20 -25.79 -32.54
CA GLU A 559 30.27 -24.79 -33.61
C GLU A 559 31.56 -23.96 -33.51
N ALA A 560 31.96 -23.55 -32.30
CA ALA A 560 33.22 -22.84 -32.08
C ALA A 560 34.44 -23.71 -32.45
N ARG A 561 34.43 -25.03 -32.15
CA ARG A 561 35.47 -25.98 -32.53
C ARG A 561 35.55 -26.14 -34.04
N ALA A 562 34.38 -26.25 -34.72
CA ALA A 562 34.33 -26.35 -36.19
C ALA A 562 34.95 -25.09 -36.84
N GLN A 563 34.70 -23.92 -36.35
CA GLN A 563 35.30 -22.69 -36.83
C GLN A 563 36.83 -22.62 -36.64
N LEU A 564 37.33 -23.26 -35.57
CA LEU A 564 38.78 -23.35 -35.28
C LEU A 564 39.47 -24.52 -36.01
N GLY A 565 38.70 -25.34 -36.78
CA GLY A 565 39.23 -26.52 -37.42
C GLY A 565 39.54 -27.69 -36.48
N LEU A 566 38.89 -27.69 -35.30
CA LEU A 566 39.06 -28.71 -34.25
C LEU A 566 37.94 -29.77 -34.34
N PRO A 567 38.20 -31.04 -33.95
CA PRO A 567 37.17 -32.06 -33.94
C PRO A 567 36.06 -31.76 -32.94
N SER A 568 34.82 -32.14 -33.28
CA SER A 568 33.69 -32.01 -32.36
C SER A 568 33.82 -32.99 -31.20
N GLU A 569 33.49 -32.54 -30.00
CA GLU A 569 33.43 -33.37 -28.81
C GLU A 569 32.00 -33.88 -28.57
N ARG A 570 31.89 -35.18 -28.22
CA ARG A 570 30.57 -35.68 -27.74
C ARG A 570 30.25 -35.11 -26.38
N ALA A 571 29.04 -34.58 -26.21
CA ALA A 571 28.53 -34.18 -24.91
C ALA A 571 28.70 -35.33 -23.90
N PRO A 572 29.15 -35.04 -22.66
CA PRO A 572 29.29 -36.08 -21.63
C PRO A 572 27.92 -36.78 -21.41
N ALA A 573 27.96 -38.13 -21.37
CA ALA A 573 26.75 -38.98 -21.36
C ALA A 573 25.82 -38.82 -20.13
N SER A 574 26.06 -37.87 -19.24
CA SER A 574 25.29 -37.63 -17.99
C SER A 574 24.23 -36.56 -18.12
N ALA A 575 23.93 -36.03 -19.29
CA ALA A 575 22.98 -34.90 -19.45
C ALA A 575 21.48 -35.29 -19.53
N VAL A 576 21.14 -36.59 -19.47
CA VAL A 576 19.73 -37.06 -19.46
C VAL A 576 19.45 -37.63 -18.07
N PRO A 577 18.50 -37.06 -17.30
CA PRO A 577 18.10 -37.66 -16.03
C PRO A 577 17.60 -39.09 -16.26
N GLU A 578 18.00 -40.03 -15.41
CA GLU A 578 17.60 -41.45 -15.46
C GLU A 578 16.06 -41.67 -15.54
N VAL A 579 15.30 -40.69 -15.01
CA VAL A 579 13.82 -40.70 -15.03
C VAL A 579 13.20 -40.63 -16.44
N ALA A 580 13.94 -40.18 -17.45
CA ALA A 580 13.43 -40.12 -18.83
C ALA A 580 13.65 -41.44 -19.60
N ARG A 581 14.50 -42.36 -19.14
CA ARG A 581 14.73 -43.64 -19.79
C ARG A 581 13.65 -44.68 -19.53
N ASP A 582 13.01 -44.62 -18.34
CA ASP A 582 11.96 -45.61 -17.96
C ASP A 582 10.59 -45.37 -18.63
N ARG A 583 10.36 -44.20 -19.26
CA ARG A 583 9.11 -43.92 -20.00
C ARG A 583 9.15 -44.20 -21.50
N ALA A 584 10.30 -44.47 -22.05
CA ALA A 584 10.42 -44.83 -23.48
C ALA A 584 10.44 -46.35 -23.73
N GLY A 585 10.34 -47.15 -22.70
CA GLY A 585 10.37 -48.62 -22.74
C GLY A 585 9.11 -49.31 -22.19
N ARG A 586 7.97 -48.60 -22.09
CA ARG A 586 6.67 -49.24 -21.84
C ARG A 586 5.61 -48.78 -22.83
#